data_ac3e05db5ce116b1f0dcb31382d9f497
#
_entry.id   ac3e05db5ce116b1f0dcb31382d9f497
#
_cell.length_a   1.000
_cell.length_b   1.000
_cell.length_c   1.000
_cell.angle_alpha   90.00
_cell.angle_beta   90.00
_cell.angle_gamma   90.00
#
_symmetry.space_group_name_H-M   'P 1'
#
loop_
_entity.id
_entity.type
_entity.pdbx_description
1 polymer ?
#
loop_
_entity_poly.entity_id
_entity_poly.type
_entity_poly.pdbx_seq_one_letter_code
_entity_poly.pdbx_strand_id
1 'polypeptide(L)'
;MKHDALFSQTDRDMGAIRKWLRVLLAVHIVMLSFSVLCNVISFGKLYNWINAALDVAVIFCLLMLRKENRLYKLAAGLMIANIVANLIGTPTITYCLLIFFNGHKDAAIYFFQIISYVGIACALGAIAAEYVAHSRLIQNTDPKLRKWWLWLLAAQLAVSVISSVLGSVLAKLINAGTLSVMTYQNYIYPFLRLPGTVISVLYIICLYKTERKLAKR
;
A
#
# COMPACT_ATOMS: atom_id res chain seq x y z
N MET A 1 -31.88 21.55 -23.71
CA MET A 1 -31.15 22.24 -22.63
C MET A 1 -30.84 21.38 -21.41
N LYS A 2 -31.74 20.56 -20.82
CA LYS A 2 -31.37 19.68 -19.67
C LYS A 2 -30.46 18.50 -20.05
N HIS A 3 -30.57 17.96 -21.27
CA HIS A 3 -29.76 16.84 -21.76
C HIS A 3 -28.29 17.27 -21.96
N ASP A 4 -28.06 18.45 -22.52
CA ASP A 4 -26.69 18.93 -22.80
C ASP A 4 -25.90 19.25 -21.52
N ALA A 5 -26.60 19.71 -20.46
CA ALA A 5 -25.98 19.97 -19.16
C ALA A 5 -25.57 18.67 -18.44
N LEU A 6 -26.34 17.59 -18.57
CA LEU A 6 -26.00 16.27 -18.02
C LEU A 6 -24.79 15.64 -18.72
N PHE A 7 -24.72 15.71 -20.05
CA PHE A 7 -23.56 15.23 -20.82
C PHE A 7 -22.30 16.01 -20.47
N SER A 8 -22.37 17.34 -20.35
CA SER A 8 -21.20 18.17 -19.99
C SER A 8 -20.69 17.93 -18.56
N GLN A 9 -21.55 17.50 -17.65
CA GLN A 9 -21.17 17.17 -16.26
C GLN A 9 -20.50 15.80 -16.19
N THR A 10 -21.02 14.80 -16.94
CA THR A 10 -20.45 13.45 -17.02
C THR A 10 -19.04 13.48 -17.65
N ASP A 11 -18.83 14.28 -18.68
CA ASP A 11 -17.52 14.43 -19.33
C ASP A 11 -16.49 15.11 -18.43
N ARG A 12 -16.90 16.12 -17.66
CA ARG A 12 -16.04 16.78 -16.67
C ARG A 12 -15.62 15.84 -15.54
N ASP A 13 -16.55 15.04 -15.05
CA ASP A 13 -16.27 14.06 -13.98
C ASP A 13 -15.31 12.97 -14.49
N MET A 14 -15.49 12.46 -15.70
CA MET A 14 -14.57 11.49 -16.33
C MET A 14 -13.17 12.06 -16.54
N GLY A 15 -13.06 13.34 -16.93
CA GLY A 15 -11.76 14.01 -17.06
C GLY A 15 -11.03 14.13 -15.72
N ALA A 16 -11.76 14.42 -14.65
CA ALA A 16 -11.19 14.50 -13.29
C ALA A 16 -10.71 13.13 -12.80
N ILE A 17 -11.48 12.05 -13.02
CA ILE A 17 -11.08 10.68 -12.66
C ILE A 17 -9.78 10.30 -13.35
N ARG A 18 -9.71 10.49 -14.66
CA ARG A 18 -8.52 10.17 -15.45
C ARG A 18 -7.29 10.94 -14.98
N LYS A 19 -7.46 12.22 -14.67
CA LYS A 19 -6.38 13.05 -14.10
C LYS A 19 -5.82 12.39 -12.84
N TRP A 20 -6.68 12.03 -11.90
CA TRP A 20 -6.22 11.45 -10.62
C TRP A 20 -5.68 10.03 -10.75
N LEU A 21 -6.19 9.24 -11.70
CA LEU A 21 -5.59 7.93 -12.02
C LEU A 21 -4.18 8.09 -12.63
N ARG A 22 -3.93 9.12 -13.46
CA ARG A 22 -2.59 9.42 -13.98
C ARG A 22 -1.62 9.87 -12.88
N VAL A 23 -2.09 10.70 -11.96
CA VAL A 23 -1.28 11.11 -10.82
C VAL A 23 -0.95 9.91 -9.95
N LEU A 24 -1.93 9.06 -9.64
CA LEU A 24 -1.74 7.83 -8.88
C LEU A 24 -0.76 6.88 -9.59
N LEU A 25 -0.88 6.74 -10.91
CA LEU A 25 0.06 5.97 -11.73
C LEU A 25 1.50 6.51 -11.63
N ALA A 26 1.67 7.83 -11.75
CA ALA A 26 2.97 8.45 -11.62
C ALA A 26 3.58 8.24 -10.24
N VAL A 27 2.79 8.39 -9.18
CA VAL A 27 3.23 8.15 -7.79
C VAL A 27 3.71 6.70 -7.63
N HIS A 28 2.97 5.71 -8.14
CA HIS A 28 3.37 4.30 -8.03
C HIS A 28 4.62 3.98 -8.86
N ILE A 29 4.81 4.61 -10.01
CA ILE A 29 6.06 4.49 -10.78
C ILE A 29 7.23 5.04 -9.97
N VAL A 30 7.08 6.21 -9.34
CA VAL A 30 8.11 6.79 -8.47
C VAL A 30 8.39 5.88 -7.27
N MET A 31 7.35 5.35 -6.60
CA MET A 31 7.50 4.40 -5.49
C MET A 31 8.28 3.16 -5.90
N LEU A 32 7.95 2.56 -7.04
CA LEU A 32 8.65 1.39 -7.55
C LEU A 32 10.11 1.71 -7.88
N SER A 33 10.36 2.81 -8.60
CA SER A 33 11.71 3.26 -8.96
C SER A 33 12.55 3.52 -7.71
N PHE A 34 11.98 4.19 -6.73
CA PHE A 34 12.63 4.45 -5.45
C PHE A 34 12.92 3.16 -4.67
N SER A 35 11.97 2.22 -4.63
CA SER A 35 12.15 0.91 -4.00
C SER A 35 13.30 0.11 -4.65
N VAL A 36 13.40 0.13 -5.98
CA VAL A 36 14.51 -0.52 -6.71
C VAL A 36 15.84 0.20 -6.42
N LEU A 37 15.86 1.53 -6.41
CA LEU A 37 17.07 2.32 -6.13
C LEU A 37 17.59 2.06 -4.72
N CYS A 38 16.71 1.89 -3.75
CA CYS A 38 17.06 1.58 -2.36
C CYS A 38 17.70 0.21 -2.16
N ASN A 39 17.62 -0.69 -3.15
CA ASN A 39 18.37 -1.95 -3.11
C ASN A 39 19.87 -1.74 -3.47
N VAL A 40 20.20 -0.63 -4.12
CA VAL A 40 21.55 -0.32 -4.58
C VAL A 40 22.19 0.75 -3.70
N ILE A 41 21.40 1.75 -3.27
CA ILE A 41 21.86 2.91 -2.52
C ILE A 41 21.18 2.95 -1.15
N SER A 42 21.98 3.11 -0.09
CA SER A 42 21.44 3.30 1.27
C SER A 42 21.09 4.78 1.50
N PHE A 43 19.81 5.07 1.65
CA PHE A 43 19.35 6.44 1.93
C PHE A 43 19.20 6.74 3.44
N GLY A 44 19.51 5.78 4.32
CA GLY A 44 19.40 5.97 5.76
C GLY A 44 18.03 6.50 6.21
N LYS A 45 18.00 7.53 7.06
CA LYS A 45 16.75 8.15 7.56
C LYS A 45 15.90 8.79 6.46
N LEU A 46 16.52 9.23 5.34
CA LEU A 46 15.80 9.86 4.22
C LEU A 46 14.80 8.90 3.56
N TYR A 47 15.11 7.60 3.58
CA TYR A 47 14.20 6.56 3.09
C TYR A 47 12.80 6.66 3.70
N ASN A 48 12.71 6.79 5.02
CA ASN A 48 11.43 6.84 5.73
C ASN A 48 10.64 8.10 5.37
N TRP A 49 11.31 9.25 5.23
CA TRP A 49 10.65 10.51 4.86
C TRP A 49 10.10 10.47 3.44
N ILE A 50 10.87 9.93 2.49
CA ILE A 50 10.42 9.80 1.10
C ILE A 50 9.22 8.85 1.02
N ASN A 51 9.27 7.69 1.67
CA ASN A 51 8.12 6.76 1.69
C ASN A 51 6.89 7.40 2.31
N ALA A 52 7.02 8.09 3.45
CA ALA A 52 5.91 8.79 4.07
C ALA A 52 5.28 9.85 3.14
N ALA A 53 6.11 10.61 2.42
CA ALA A 53 5.62 11.59 1.45
C ALA A 53 4.86 10.92 0.28
N LEU A 54 5.35 9.79 -0.21
CA LEU A 54 4.71 9.01 -1.27
C LEU A 54 3.39 8.40 -0.79
N ASP A 55 3.33 7.87 0.43
CA ASP A 55 2.10 7.35 1.04
C ASP A 55 1.04 8.46 1.18
N VAL A 56 1.44 9.67 1.60
CA VAL A 56 0.54 10.83 1.65
C VAL A 56 0.03 11.19 0.25
N ALA A 57 0.88 11.13 -0.77
CA ALA A 57 0.47 11.38 -2.15
C ALA A 57 -0.55 10.34 -2.65
N VAL A 58 -0.37 9.05 -2.33
CA VAL A 58 -1.35 7.99 -2.63
C VAL A 58 -2.68 8.27 -1.92
N ILE A 59 -2.66 8.54 -0.61
CA ILE A 59 -3.85 8.87 0.18
C ILE A 59 -4.61 10.03 -0.45
N PHE A 60 -3.90 11.09 -0.84
CA PHE A 60 -4.51 12.24 -1.49
C PHE A 60 -5.19 11.86 -2.81
N CYS A 61 -4.54 11.06 -3.68
CA CYS A 61 -5.14 10.57 -4.92
C CYS A 61 -6.42 9.75 -4.65
N LEU A 62 -6.38 8.84 -3.67
CA LEU A 62 -7.54 8.03 -3.30
C LEU A 62 -8.70 8.89 -2.77
N LEU A 63 -8.40 9.93 -1.97
CA LEU A 63 -9.41 10.87 -1.51
C LEU A 63 -10.03 11.68 -2.65
N MET A 64 -9.28 11.99 -3.68
CA MET A 64 -9.82 12.65 -4.89
C MET A 64 -10.70 11.72 -5.71
N LEU A 65 -10.40 10.42 -5.74
CA LEU A 65 -11.21 9.39 -6.40
C LEU A 65 -12.45 8.96 -5.59
N ARG A 66 -12.61 9.41 -4.35
CA ARG A 66 -13.72 8.99 -3.45
C ARG A 66 -15.13 9.25 -3.98
N LYS A 67 -15.29 10.24 -4.88
CA LYS A 67 -16.59 10.57 -5.50
C LYS A 67 -17.10 9.44 -6.37
N GLU A 68 -16.22 8.66 -6.98
CA GLU A 68 -16.55 7.58 -7.87
C GLU A 68 -16.89 6.27 -7.12
N ASN A 69 -16.15 6.03 -6.03
CA ASN A 69 -16.39 4.84 -5.23
C ASN A 69 -16.00 5.09 -3.77
N ARG A 70 -16.94 4.82 -2.86
CA ARG A 70 -16.71 4.94 -1.40
C ARG A 70 -15.55 4.10 -0.90
N LEU A 71 -15.18 3.03 -1.62
CA LEU A 71 -14.04 2.19 -1.26
C LEU A 71 -12.70 2.93 -1.34
N TYR A 72 -12.55 3.94 -2.20
CA TYR A 72 -11.35 4.80 -2.20
C TYR A 72 -11.22 5.60 -0.89
N LYS A 73 -12.35 6.08 -0.35
CA LYS A 73 -12.35 6.74 0.97
C LYS A 73 -11.97 5.76 2.08
N LEU A 74 -12.49 4.53 2.01
CA LEU A 74 -12.14 3.47 2.97
C LEU A 74 -10.65 3.11 2.88
N ALA A 75 -10.12 2.91 1.67
CA ALA A 75 -8.70 2.64 1.46
C ALA A 75 -7.81 3.74 2.05
N ALA A 76 -8.11 5.01 1.74
CA ALA A 76 -7.37 6.15 2.29
C ALA A 76 -7.44 6.20 3.83
N GLY A 77 -8.60 5.98 4.43
CA GLY A 77 -8.78 5.94 5.88
C GLY A 77 -7.96 4.82 6.54
N LEU A 78 -7.96 3.63 5.95
CA LEU A 78 -7.17 2.49 6.43
C LEU A 78 -5.66 2.72 6.26
N MET A 79 -5.21 3.38 5.18
CA MET A 79 -3.81 3.80 5.03
C MET A 79 -3.40 4.78 6.12
N ILE A 80 -4.23 5.78 6.43
CA ILE A 80 -3.97 6.71 7.53
C ILE A 80 -3.87 5.96 8.86
N ALA A 81 -4.80 5.05 9.14
CA ALA A 81 -4.78 4.24 10.36
C ALA A 81 -3.51 3.38 10.46
N ASN A 82 -3.05 2.79 9.34
CA ASN A 82 -1.79 2.06 9.28
C ASN A 82 -0.58 2.96 9.58
N ILE A 83 -0.53 4.16 8.99
CA ILE A 83 0.55 5.13 9.26
C ILE A 83 0.57 5.49 10.75
N VAL A 84 -0.58 5.77 11.35
CA VAL A 84 -0.69 6.08 12.78
C VAL A 84 -0.22 4.90 13.64
N ALA A 85 -0.63 3.67 13.33
CA ALA A 85 -0.17 2.48 14.03
C ALA A 85 1.36 2.32 13.95
N ASN A 86 1.95 2.53 12.76
CA ASN A 86 3.39 2.48 12.58
C ASN A 86 4.13 3.59 13.34
N LEU A 87 3.58 4.80 13.40
CA LEU A 87 4.15 5.90 14.18
C LEU A 87 4.17 5.58 15.68
N ILE A 88 3.10 4.97 16.22
CA ILE A 88 3.04 4.54 17.62
C ILE A 88 4.13 3.49 17.91
N GLY A 89 4.44 2.61 16.94
CA GLY A 89 5.51 1.61 17.02
C GLY A 89 6.93 2.19 16.86
N THR A 90 7.11 3.50 16.69
CA THR A 90 8.47 4.08 16.62
C THR A 90 9.19 4.04 17.96
N PRO A 91 10.52 3.87 18.00
CA PRO A 91 11.28 3.78 19.24
C PRO A 91 11.04 4.94 20.22
N THR A 92 10.89 6.16 19.69
CA THR A 92 10.66 7.37 20.52
C THR A 92 9.32 7.30 21.24
N ILE A 93 8.24 6.99 20.51
CA ILE A 93 6.89 6.89 21.10
C ILE A 93 6.79 5.67 22.00
N THR A 94 7.41 4.56 21.61
CA THR A 94 7.52 3.35 22.41
C THR A 94 8.17 3.66 23.77
N TYR A 95 9.27 4.43 23.79
CA TYR A 95 9.94 4.81 25.02
C TYR A 95 9.05 5.68 25.91
N CYS A 96 8.35 6.68 25.34
CA CYS A 96 7.41 7.51 26.09
C CYS A 96 6.26 6.68 26.69
N LEU A 97 5.74 5.72 25.94
CA LEU A 97 4.66 4.84 26.40
C LEU A 97 5.15 3.88 27.48
N LEU A 98 6.38 3.37 27.40
CA LEU A 98 6.98 2.53 28.47
C LEU A 98 7.07 3.31 29.80
N ILE A 99 7.40 4.60 29.75
CA ILE A 99 7.37 5.46 30.94
C ILE A 99 5.93 5.60 31.46
N PHE A 100 4.96 5.80 30.58
CA PHE A 100 3.54 5.90 30.92
C PHE A 100 3.02 4.61 31.58
N PHE A 101 3.42 3.44 31.09
CA PHE A 101 3.08 2.14 31.71
C PHE A 101 3.80 1.89 33.04
N ASN A 102 4.55 2.86 33.53
CA ASN A 102 5.21 2.83 34.87
C ASN A 102 6.02 1.53 35.13
N GLY A 103 6.73 1.06 34.12
CA GLY A 103 7.58 -0.14 34.19
C GLY A 103 6.86 -1.48 34.02
N HIS A 104 5.56 -1.52 33.79
CA HIS A 104 4.81 -2.74 33.46
C HIS A 104 5.15 -3.23 32.02
N LYS A 105 6.32 -3.88 31.90
CA LYS A 105 6.88 -4.30 30.60
C LYS A 105 5.95 -5.22 29.81
N ASP A 106 5.28 -6.16 30.49
CA ASP A 106 4.40 -7.12 29.83
C ASP A 106 3.17 -6.42 29.22
N ALA A 107 2.55 -5.50 29.94
CA ALA A 107 1.43 -4.72 29.43
C ALA A 107 1.84 -3.88 28.20
N ALA A 108 3.04 -3.28 28.24
CA ALA A 108 3.57 -2.53 27.10
C ALA A 108 3.82 -3.44 25.88
N ILE A 109 4.39 -4.62 26.07
CA ILE A 109 4.63 -5.60 24.98
C ILE A 109 3.30 -6.01 24.34
N TYR A 110 2.30 -6.38 25.13
CA TYR A 110 0.97 -6.72 24.60
C TYR A 110 0.32 -5.55 23.84
N PHE A 111 0.42 -4.35 24.36
CA PHE A 111 -0.09 -3.15 23.70
C PHE A 111 0.54 -2.96 22.31
N PHE A 112 1.88 -3.04 22.20
CA PHE A 112 2.58 -2.91 20.92
C PHE A 112 2.26 -4.04 19.94
N GLN A 113 2.08 -5.26 20.42
CA GLN A 113 1.63 -6.38 19.60
C GLN A 113 0.25 -6.12 19.01
N ILE A 114 -0.71 -5.65 19.81
CA ILE A 114 -2.06 -5.31 19.35
C ILE A 114 -1.99 -4.20 18.28
N ILE A 115 -1.25 -3.12 18.55
CA ILE A 115 -1.10 -2.02 17.59
C ILE A 115 -0.47 -2.50 16.28
N SER A 116 0.53 -3.38 16.35
CA SER A 116 1.15 -3.97 15.15
C SER A 116 0.14 -4.81 14.34
N TYR A 117 -0.67 -5.65 15.00
CA TYR A 117 -1.71 -6.42 14.31
C TYR A 117 -2.79 -5.53 13.69
N VAL A 118 -3.21 -4.47 14.39
CA VAL A 118 -4.14 -3.48 13.86
C VAL A 118 -3.54 -2.79 12.63
N GLY A 119 -2.27 -2.40 12.67
CA GLY A 119 -1.56 -1.83 11.53
C GLY A 119 -1.55 -2.76 10.33
N ILE A 120 -1.20 -4.04 10.51
CA ILE A 120 -1.21 -5.04 9.45
C ILE A 120 -2.62 -5.22 8.86
N ALA A 121 -3.64 -5.34 9.72
CA ALA A 121 -5.03 -5.46 9.27
C ALA A 121 -5.49 -4.25 8.47
N CYS A 122 -5.14 -3.04 8.90
CA CYS A 122 -5.42 -1.80 8.18
C CYS A 122 -4.70 -1.75 6.82
N ALA A 123 -3.44 -2.18 6.75
CA ALA A 123 -2.67 -2.22 5.50
C ALA A 123 -3.31 -3.20 4.48
N LEU A 124 -3.63 -4.42 4.92
CA LEU A 124 -4.30 -5.41 4.07
C LEU A 124 -5.70 -4.96 3.64
N GLY A 125 -6.45 -4.35 4.56
CA GLY A 125 -7.77 -3.79 4.27
C GLY A 125 -7.71 -2.63 3.28
N ALA A 126 -6.71 -1.76 3.36
CA ALA A 126 -6.48 -0.66 2.41
C ALA A 126 -6.22 -1.20 1.01
N ILE A 127 -5.31 -2.16 0.87
CA ILE A 127 -5.02 -2.85 -0.39
C ILE A 127 -6.30 -3.46 -0.97
N ALA A 128 -7.05 -4.22 -0.16
CA ALA A 128 -8.28 -4.86 -0.61
C ALA A 128 -9.30 -3.83 -1.09
N ALA A 129 -9.53 -2.76 -0.33
CA ALA A 129 -10.47 -1.70 -0.68
C ALA A 129 -10.08 -0.99 -1.98
N GLU A 130 -8.81 -0.68 -2.17
CA GLU A 130 -8.28 -0.02 -3.37
C GLU A 130 -8.43 -0.89 -4.62
N TYR A 131 -8.00 -2.15 -4.57
CA TYR A 131 -8.07 -3.07 -5.72
C TYR A 131 -9.52 -3.37 -6.11
N VAL A 132 -10.41 -3.56 -5.13
CA VAL A 132 -11.84 -3.71 -5.38
C VAL A 132 -12.43 -2.42 -5.96
N ALA A 133 -12.01 -1.24 -5.50
CA ALA A 133 -12.44 0.03 -6.08
C ALA A 133 -12.07 0.13 -7.56
N HIS A 134 -10.82 -0.17 -7.93
CA HIS A 134 -10.37 -0.20 -9.32
C HIS A 134 -11.14 -1.24 -10.16
N SER A 135 -11.40 -2.42 -9.60
CA SER A 135 -12.18 -3.47 -10.28
C SER A 135 -13.62 -3.02 -10.58
N ARG A 136 -14.24 -2.29 -9.65
CA ARG A 136 -15.59 -1.73 -9.82
C ARG A 136 -15.62 -0.59 -10.82
N LEU A 137 -14.60 0.26 -10.83
CA LEU A 137 -14.48 1.39 -11.76
C LEU A 137 -14.49 0.91 -13.23
N ILE A 138 -13.89 -0.25 -13.51
CA ILE A 138 -13.78 -0.82 -14.86
C ILE A 138 -14.84 -1.89 -15.15
N GLN A 139 -15.73 -2.20 -14.21
CA GLN A 139 -16.67 -3.32 -14.28
C GLN A 139 -17.50 -3.35 -15.57
N ASN A 140 -18.02 -2.19 -15.99
CA ASN A 140 -18.89 -2.07 -17.16
C ASN A 140 -18.12 -1.80 -18.45
N THR A 141 -16.81 -1.55 -18.38
CA THR A 141 -16.00 -1.19 -19.55
C THR A 141 -15.15 -2.35 -20.04
N ASP A 142 -14.55 -3.12 -19.13
CA ASP A 142 -13.68 -4.24 -19.50
C ASP A 142 -13.75 -5.36 -18.43
N PRO A 143 -14.63 -6.37 -18.64
CA PRO A 143 -14.76 -7.49 -17.68
C PRO A 143 -13.47 -8.31 -17.52
N LYS A 144 -12.60 -8.36 -18.55
CA LYS A 144 -11.31 -9.06 -18.46
C LYS A 144 -10.36 -8.33 -17.52
N LEU A 145 -10.25 -7.00 -17.67
CA LEU A 145 -9.40 -6.18 -16.82
C LEU A 145 -9.90 -6.17 -15.36
N ARG A 146 -11.23 -6.21 -15.16
CA ARG A 146 -11.81 -6.41 -13.82
C ARG A 146 -11.32 -7.68 -13.16
N LYS A 147 -11.31 -8.82 -13.88
CA LYS A 147 -10.80 -10.10 -13.36
C LYS A 147 -9.31 -10.00 -13.02
N TRP A 148 -8.51 -9.31 -13.82
CA TRP A 148 -7.09 -9.06 -13.53
C TRP A 148 -6.89 -8.32 -12.21
N TRP A 149 -7.70 -7.30 -11.91
CA TRP A 149 -7.65 -6.61 -10.61
C TRP A 149 -7.92 -7.54 -9.42
N LEU A 150 -8.90 -8.44 -9.55
CA LEU A 150 -9.23 -9.39 -8.47
C LEU A 150 -8.14 -10.47 -8.32
N TRP A 151 -7.58 -10.98 -9.41
CA TRP A 151 -6.44 -11.90 -9.36
C TRP A 151 -5.21 -11.24 -8.75
N LEU A 152 -4.94 -10.00 -9.11
CA LEU A 152 -3.83 -9.24 -8.56
C LEU A 152 -4.01 -8.98 -7.05
N LEU A 153 -5.24 -8.71 -6.60
CA LEU A 153 -5.56 -8.64 -5.18
C LEU A 153 -5.26 -9.96 -4.47
N ALA A 154 -5.73 -11.08 -5.00
CA ALA A 154 -5.48 -12.40 -4.41
C ALA A 154 -3.97 -12.69 -4.33
N ALA A 155 -3.21 -12.40 -5.39
CA ALA A 155 -1.76 -12.55 -5.42
C ALA A 155 -1.07 -11.64 -4.39
N GLN A 156 -1.47 -10.38 -4.28
CA GLN A 156 -0.92 -9.43 -3.30
C GLN A 156 -1.16 -9.90 -1.86
N LEU A 157 -2.37 -10.34 -1.54
CA LEU A 157 -2.68 -10.86 -0.21
C LEU A 157 -1.88 -12.13 0.09
N ALA A 158 -1.79 -13.07 -0.85
CA ALA A 158 -1.00 -14.28 -0.70
C ALA A 158 0.48 -13.97 -0.45
N VAL A 159 1.08 -13.09 -1.25
CA VAL A 159 2.48 -12.66 -1.06
C VAL A 159 2.68 -11.97 0.28
N SER A 160 1.74 -11.11 0.70
CA SER A 160 1.82 -10.43 1.99
C SER A 160 1.81 -11.42 3.17
N VAL A 161 0.91 -12.42 3.13
CA VAL A 161 0.83 -13.47 4.16
C VAL A 161 2.09 -14.33 4.16
N ILE A 162 2.53 -14.81 3.01
CA ILE A 162 3.73 -15.64 2.88
C ILE A 162 4.97 -14.88 3.38
N SER A 163 5.13 -13.63 2.96
CA SER A 163 6.26 -12.80 3.40
C SER A 163 6.24 -12.54 4.90
N SER A 164 5.08 -12.33 5.51
CA SER A 164 4.92 -12.18 6.96
C SER A 164 5.33 -13.44 7.71
N VAL A 165 4.87 -14.61 7.26
CA VAL A 165 5.21 -15.91 7.89
C VAL A 165 6.71 -16.17 7.75
N LEU A 166 7.26 -16.05 6.55
CA LEU A 166 8.69 -16.23 6.30
C LEU A 166 9.54 -15.25 7.10
N GLY A 167 9.15 -13.97 7.15
CA GLY A 167 9.82 -12.97 7.95
C GLY A 167 9.87 -13.33 9.43
N SER A 168 8.76 -13.84 9.99
CA SER A 168 8.68 -14.28 11.38
C SER A 168 9.57 -15.47 11.66
N VAL A 169 9.63 -16.46 10.74
CA VAL A 169 10.51 -17.63 10.88
C VAL A 169 11.98 -17.21 10.81
N LEU A 170 12.33 -16.36 9.84
CA LEU A 170 13.70 -15.88 9.66
C LEU A 170 14.17 -15.04 10.85
N ALA A 171 13.30 -14.21 11.41
CA ALA A 171 13.60 -13.45 12.62
C ALA A 171 13.93 -14.38 13.82
N LYS A 172 13.17 -15.48 13.99
CA LYS A 172 13.47 -16.48 15.00
C LYS A 172 14.83 -17.17 14.79
N LEU A 173 15.16 -17.51 13.52
CA LEU A 173 16.46 -18.13 13.20
C LEU A 173 17.64 -17.18 13.44
N ILE A 174 17.46 -15.89 13.15
CA ILE A 174 18.46 -14.87 13.44
C ILE A 174 18.65 -14.73 14.97
N ASN A 175 17.55 -14.64 15.72
CA ASN A 175 17.60 -14.51 17.17
C ASN A 175 18.20 -15.75 17.86
N ALA A 176 18.01 -16.94 17.27
CA ALA A 176 18.63 -18.18 17.74
C ALA A 176 20.11 -18.33 17.33
N GLY A 177 20.67 -17.37 16.59
CA GLY A 177 22.05 -17.43 16.10
C GLY A 177 22.29 -18.44 14.97
N THR A 178 21.23 -19.10 14.48
CA THR A 178 21.32 -20.10 13.40
C THR A 178 21.52 -19.45 12.03
N LEU A 179 21.05 -18.22 11.85
CA LEU A 179 21.20 -17.44 10.65
C LEU A 179 21.87 -16.10 10.95
N SER A 180 22.96 -15.75 10.24
CA SER A 180 23.58 -14.46 10.42
C SER A 180 22.75 -13.34 9.78
N VAL A 181 22.73 -12.17 10.43
CA VAL A 181 22.06 -10.97 9.89
C VAL A 181 22.61 -10.61 8.51
N MET A 182 23.91 -10.77 8.31
CA MET A 182 24.57 -10.46 7.04
C MET A 182 24.13 -11.41 5.92
N THR A 183 24.02 -12.70 6.20
CA THR A 183 23.49 -13.70 5.25
C THR A 183 22.04 -13.40 4.89
N TYR A 184 21.23 -13.05 5.88
CA TYR A 184 19.84 -12.64 5.65
C TYR A 184 19.75 -11.42 4.73
N GLN A 185 20.46 -10.34 5.05
CA GLN A 185 20.38 -9.08 4.30
C GLN A 185 20.91 -9.21 2.87
N ASN A 186 22.01 -9.92 2.67
CA ASN A 186 22.68 -9.97 1.36
C ASN A 186 22.08 -11.01 0.41
N TYR A 187 21.55 -12.12 0.93
CA TYR A 187 21.12 -13.23 0.07
C TYR A 187 19.62 -13.52 0.15
N ILE A 188 19.00 -13.51 1.34
CA ILE A 188 17.61 -13.93 1.50
C ILE A 188 16.64 -12.79 1.25
N TYR A 189 16.90 -11.63 1.82
CA TYR A 189 16.01 -10.48 1.77
C TYR A 189 15.72 -9.96 0.34
N PRO A 190 16.69 -9.89 -0.60
CA PRO A 190 16.41 -9.53 -1.98
C PRO A 190 15.41 -10.46 -2.66
N PHE A 191 15.54 -11.80 -2.44
CA PHE A 191 14.61 -12.79 -2.99
C PHE A 191 13.20 -12.64 -2.42
N LEU A 192 13.05 -12.32 -1.14
CA LEU A 192 11.75 -12.10 -0.50
C LEU A 192 11.03 -10.87 -1.07
N ARG A 193 11.76 -9.88 -1.58
CA ARG A 193 11.20 -8.68 -2.20
C ARG A 193 10.74 -8.88 -3.64
N LEU A 194 11.31 -9.83 -4.38
CA LEU A 194 10.99 -10.03 -5.79
C LEU A 194 9.49 -10.20 -6.07
N PRO A 195 8.73 -11.06 -5.36
CA PRO A 195 7.31 -11.23 -5.61
C PRO A 195 6.53 -9.91 -5.43
N GLY A 196 6.84 -9.13 -4.40
CA GLY A 196 6.24 -7.82 -4.18
C GLY A 196 6.55 -6.83 -5.30
N THR A 197 7.79 -6.81 -5.80
CA THR A 197 8.20 -5.99 -6.94
C THR A 197 7.43 -6.37 -8.21
N VAL A 198 7.30 -7.67 -8.50
CA VAL A 198 6.52 -8.16 -9.66
C VAL A 198 5.06 -7.71 -9.56
N ILE A 199 4.44 -7.85 -8.39
CA ILE A 199 3.06 -7.41 -8.19
C ILE A 199 2.94 -5.89 -8.37
N SER A 200 3.88 -5.10 -7.90
CA SER A 200 3.89 -3.64 -8.08
C SER A 200 3.98 -3.26 -9.57
N VAL A 201 4.77 -3.97 -10.37
CA VAL A 201 4.82 -3.78 -11.82
C VAL A 201 3.46 -4.13 -12.46
N LEU A 202 2.87 -5.26 -12.08
CA LEU A 202 1.56 -5.67 -12.60
C LEU A 202 0.45 -4.70 -12.19
N TYR A 203 0.51 -4.16 -10.98
CA TYR A 203 -0.40 -3.09 -10.51
C TYR A 203 -0.31 -1.85 -11.41
N ILE A 204 0.90 -1.38 -11.69
CA ILE A 204 1.15 -0.23 -12.57
C ILE A 204 0.58 -0.49 -13.98
N ILE A 205 0.79 -1.69 -14.53
CA ILE A 205 0.25 -2.09 -15.84
C ILE A 205 -1.29 -2.08 -15.81
N CYS A 206 -1.91 -2.65 -14.78
CA CYS A 206 -3.36 -2.66 -14.63
C CYS A 206 -3.93 -1.24 -14.49
N LEU A 207 -3.28 -0.38 -13.72
CA LEU A 207 -3.69 1.00 -13.52
C LEU A 207 -3.59 1.80 -14.83
N TYR A 208 -2.50 1.65 -15.58
CA TYR A 208 -2.34 2.25 -16.90
C TYR A 208 -3.42 1.78 -17.90
N LYS A 209 -3.70 0.47 -17.93
CA LYS A 209 -4.77 -0.07 -18.78
C LYS A 209 -6.15 0.49 -18.37
N THR A 210 -6.41 0.62 -17.07
CA THR A 210 -7.65 1.21 -16.55
C THR A 210 -7.81 2.66 -17.02
N GLU A 211 -6.77 3.48 -16.86
CA GLU A 211 -6.78 4.87 -17.35
C GLU A 211 -7.06 4.94 -18.85
N ARG A 212 -6.35 4.13 -19.66
CA ARG A 212 -6.54 4.10 -21.11
C ARG A 212 -7.93 3.64 -21.55
N LYS A 213 -8.55 2.70 -20.85
CA LYS A 213 -9.91 2.23 -21.17
C LYS A 213 -10.96 3.29 -20.84
N LEU A 214 -10.77 4.04 -19.76
CA LEU A 214 -11.63 5.18 -19.43
C LEU A 214 -11.43 6.36 -20.40
N ALA A 215 -10.27 6.44 -21.09
CA ALA A 215 -9.99 7.45 -22.09
C ALA A 215 -10.79 7.27 -23.39
N LYS A 216 -11.29 6.07 -23.65
CA LYS A 216 -12.02 5.72 -24.89
C LYS A 216 -13.54 5.78 -24.74
N ARG A 217 -14.01 6.21 -23.59
CA ARG A 217 -15.42 6.53 -23.31
C ARG A 217 -15.71 7.99 -23.55
#